data_a439920632ced25bfd1775c093bbb5f3
#
_entry.id   a439920632ced25bfd1775c093bbb5f3
#
_cell.length_a   1.000
_cell.length_b   1.000
_cell.length_c   1.000
_cell.angle_alpha   90.00
_cell.angle_beta   90.00
_cell.angle_gamma   90.00
#
_symmetry.space_group_name_H-M   'P 1'
#
loop_
_entity.id
_entity.type
_entity.pdbx_description
1 polymer ?
#
loop_
_entity_poly.entity_id
_entity_poly.type
_entity_poly.pdbx_seq_one_letter_code
_entity_poly.pdbx_strand_id
1 'polypeptide(L)'
;MILLFVAFLALIVRRLVGARTIAGEEEEAERLRRSLSSAAPAADGEIAEIQPEIAGLMRKNPDAVGLLHFDGARTLYVCQGADNDYYRTHRFDGSEDPAGMIFMDCRCSLRPRSDNLILYGHNMKNGSRFGTLKRFEAAEHLIEFPIFQLAERYETVDYVPIAVFHTTADPDDGAYFAFDQIDFADAADFDRYIAEVKCRSVVDIPAGAAYGDRLLTLATCHSGQAHGRLVVVCRAILDGGREE
;
A
#
# COMPACT_ATOMS: atom_id res chain seq x y z
N MET A 1 -15.95 -15.31 38.29
CA MET A 1 -14.61 -14.68 38.31
C MET A 1 -13.57 -15.46 37.51
N ILE A 2 -13.41 -16.75 37.72
CA ILE A 2 -12.41 -17.59 37.01
C ILE A 2 -12.62 -17.61 35.48
N LEU A 3 -13.86 -17.77 35.00
CA LEU A 3 -14.17 -17.78 33.54
C LEU A 3 -13.82 -16.46 32.84
N LEU A 4 -14.04 -15.32 33.47
CA LEU A 4 -13.67 -14.01 32.95
C LEU A 4 -12.15 -13.83 32.88
N PHE A 5 -11.41 -14.35 33.85
CA PHE A 5 -9.96 -14.32 33.88
C PHE A 5 -9.36 -15.22 32.79
N VAL A 6 -9.90 -16.41 32.57
CA VAL A 6 -9.49 -17.34 31.52
C VAL A 6 -9.74 -16.72 30.12
N ALA A 7 -10.92 -16.12 29.91
CA ALA A 7 -11.25 -15.43 28.66
C ALA A 7 -10.31 -14.24 28.39
N PHE A 8 -10.00 -13.45 29.42
CA PHE A 8 -9.07 -12.33 29.33
C PHE A 8 -7.64 -12.79 29.01
N LEU A 9 -7.17 -13.86 29.68
CA LEU A 9 -5.86 -14.46 29.41
C LEU A 9 -5.77 -15.01 27.98
N ALA A 10 -6.82 -15.67 27.49
CA ALA A 10 -6.90 -16.17 26.12
C ALA A 10 -6.83 -15.04 25.09
N LEU A 11 -7.48 -13.90 25.35
CA LEU A 11 -7.41 -12.70 24.52
C LEU A 11 -5.99 -12.10 24.47
N ILE A 12 -5.30 -12.05 25.62
CA ILE A 12 -3.92 -11.57 25.69
C ILE A 12 -2.99 -12.50 24.91
N VAL A 13 -3.11 -13.81 25.09
CA VAL A 13 -2.30 -14.81 24.38
C VAL A 13 -2.54 -14.70 22.88
N ARG A 14 -3.80 -14.61 22.44
CA ARG A 14 -4.15 -14.42 21.00
C ARG A 14 -3.53 -13.15 20.42
N ARG A 15 -3.55 -12.04 21.17
CA ARG A 15 -2.90 -10.78 20.74
C ARG A 15 -1.37 -10.88 20.65
N LEU A 16 -0.74 -11.54 21.62
CA LEU A 16 0.72 -11.72 21.65
C LEU A 16 1.18 -12.66 20.53
N VAL A 17 0.45 -13.74 20.28
CA VAL A 17 0.73 -14.65 19.16
C VAL A 17 0.55 -13.93 17.83
N GLY A 18 -0.55 -13.18 17.65
CA GLY A 18 -0.79 -12.38 16.45
C GLY A 18 0.33 -11.36 16.18
N ALA A 19 0.77 -10.62 17.20
CA ALA A 19 1.86 -9.66 17.07
C ALA A 19 3.20 -10.31 16.67
N ARG A 20 3.53 -11.47 17.25
CA ARG A 20 4.75 -12.24 16.89
C ARG A 20 4.70 -12.75 15.46
N THR A 21 3.53 -13.18 14.98
CA THR A 21 3.39 -13.70 13.64
C THR A 21 3.51 -12.57 12.61
N ILE A 22 2.93 -11.39 12.85
CA ILE A 22 3.08 -10.21 12.00
C ILE A 22 4.56 -9.80 11.91
N ALA A 23 5.28 -9.75 13.03
CA ALA A 23 6.70 -9.45 13.02
C ALA A 23 7.52 -10.48 12.22
N GLY A 24 7.15 -11.76 12.29
CA GLY A 24 7.78 -12.81 11.49
C GLY A 24 7.52 -12.67 9.98
N GLU A 25 6.29 -12.28 9.59
CA GLU A 25 5.95 -11.98 8.19
C GLU A 25 6.76 -10.79 7.66
N GLU A 26 6.87 -9.72 8.45
CA GLU A 26 7.64 -8.52 8.08
C GLU A 26 9.14 -8.83 7.93
N GLU A 27 9.72 -9.67 8.80
CA GLU A 27 11.12 -10.08 8.72
C GLU A 27 11.39 -10.99 7.49
N GLU A 28 10.48 -11.92 7.17
CA GLU A 28 10.58 -12.74 5.96
C GLU A 28 10.44 -11.89 4.70
N ALA A 29 9.49 -10.96 4.67
CA ALA A 29 9.30 -10.03 3.57
C ALA A 29 10.54 -9.18 3.32
N GLU A 30 11.18 -8.67 4.39
CA GLU A 30 12.40 -7.88 4.26
C GLU A 30 13.58 -8.71 3.74
N ARG A 31 13.70 -9.99 4.12
CA ARG A 31 14.71 -10.89 3.54
C ARG A 31 14.48 -11.09 2.05
N LEU A 32 13.24 -11.32 1.64
CA LEU A 32 12.87 -11.46 0.23
C LEU A 32 13.15 -10.18 -0.56
N ARG A 33 12.82 -9.01 -0.03
CA ARG A 33 13.13 -7.72 -0.65
C ARG A 33 14.63 -7.55 -0.91
N ARG A 34 15.48 -7.91 0.04
CA ARG A 34 16.94 -7.84 -0.12
C ARG A 34 17.48 -8.79 -1.20
N SER A 35 16.77 -9.87 -1.50
CA SER A 35 17.14 -10.80 -2.58
C SER A 35 16.64 -10.33 -3.95
N LEU A 36 15.68 -9.40 -4.00
CA LEU A 36 15.23 -8.82 -5.25
C LEU A 36 16.40 -8.06 -5.90
N SER A 37 16.86 -8.59 -7.02
CA SER A 37 17.75 -7.84 -7.91
C SER A 37 16.94 -6.67 -8.48
N SER A 38 17.57 -5.50 -8.65
CA SER A 38 17.00 -4.40 -9.42
C SER A 38 16.90 -4.86 -10.89
N ALA A 39 15.83 -5.57 -11.22
CA ALA A 39 15.55 -5.94 -12.58
C ALA A 39 15.10 -4.66 -13.31
N ALA A 40 15.76 -4.33 -14.40
CA ALA A 40 15.32 -3.29 -15.29
C ALA A 40 13.90 -3.63 -15.82
N PRO A 41 13.02 -2.64 -16.03
CA PRO A 41 11.71 -2.88 -16.63
C PRO A 41 11.88 -3.61 -17.96
N ALA A 42 11.04 -4.62 -18.20
CA ALA A 42 11.05 -5.36 -19.46
C ALA A 42 10.76 -4.39 -20.62
N ALA A 43 11.54 -4.48 -21.70
CA ALA A 43 11.30 -3.70 -22.90
C ALA A 43 9.94 -4.05 -23.52
N ASP A 44 9.27 -3.06 -24.12
CA ASP A 44 7.97 -3.25 -24.77
C ASP A 44 8.01 -4.42 -25.77
N GLY A 45 7.21 -5.46 -25.48
CA GLY A 45 7.08 -6.64 -26.35
C GLY A 45 7.64 -7.95 -25.80
N GLU A 46 8.42 -7.96 -24.71
CA GLU A 46 8.81 -9.19 -24.02
C GLU A 46 7.71 -9.71 -23.09
N ILE A 47 7.55 -11.04 -23.05
CA ILE A 47 6.72 -11.70 -22.02
C ILE A 47 7.47 -11.53 -20.70
N ALA A 48 7.09 -10.53 -19.90
CA ALA A 48 7.71 -10.33 -18.60
C ALA A 48 7.45 -11.54 -17.72
N GLU A 49 8.52 -12.18 -17.28
CA GLU A 49 8.46 -13.29 -16.34
C GLU A 49 8.12 -12.76 -14.93
N ILE A 50 7.41 -13.60 -14.16
CA ILE A 50 7.14 -13.27 -12.76
C ILE A 50 8.48 -13.31 -12.00
N GLN A 51 8.77 -12.27 -11.23
CA GLN A 51 9.96 -12.22 -10.37
C GLN A 51 10.03 -13.46 -9.47
N PRO A 52 11.19 -14.15 -9.39
CA PRO A 52 11.31 -15.44 -8.69
C PRO A 52 10.84 -15.39 -7.23
N GLU A 53 11.10 -14.28 -6.54
CA GLU A 53 10.72 -14.05 -5.16
C GLU A 53 9.19 -13.99 -5.02
N ILE A 54 8.53 -13.26 -5.92
CA ILE A 54 7.07 -13.14 -5.93
C ILE A 54 6.44 -14.48 -6.33
N ALA A 55 7.04 -15.20 -7.31
CA ALA A 55 6.63 -16.55 -7.64
C ALA A 55 6.75 -17.50 -6.43
N GLY A 56 7.75 -17.29 -5.58
CA GLY A 56 7.90 -17.99 -4.29
C GLY A 56 6.75 -17.73 -3.33
N LEU A 57 6.29 -16.48 -3.22
CA LEU A 57 5.14 -16.09 -2.41
C LEU A 57 3.83 -16.66 -2.99
N MET A 58 3.65 -16.61 -4.31
CA MET A 58 2.47 -17.13 -4.98
C MET A 58 2.28 -18.65 -4.79
N ARG A 59 3.36 -19.41 -4.59
CA ARG A 59 3.25 -20.83 -4.21
C ARG A 59 2.68 -21.04 -2.82
N LYS A 60 2.84 -20.06 -1.90
CA LYS A 60 2.28 -20.09 -0.53
C LYS A 60 0.87 -19.52 -0.50
N ASN A 61 0.66 -18.42 -1.23
CA ASN A 61 -0.64 -17.79 -1.40
C ASN A 61 -0.76 -17.27 -2.84
N PRO A 62 -1.67 -17.85 -3.67
CA PRO A 62 -1.85 -17.44 -5.07
C PRO A 62 -2.22 -15.97 -5.25
N ASP A 63 -2.83 -15.36 -4.24
CA ASP A 63 -3.22 -13.96 -4.21
C ASP A 63 -2.05 -12.99 -3.95
N ALA A 64 -0.83 -13.50 -3.71
CA ALA A 64 0.34 -12.65 -3.56
C ALA A 64 0.62 -11.87 -4.85
N VAL A 65 0.70 -10.55 -4.74
CA VAL A 65 0.96 -9.67 -5.88
C VAL A 65 2.24 -8.86 -5.73
N GLY A 66 2.79 -8.74 -4.51
CA GLY A 66 4.03 -7.98 -4.34
C GLY A 66 4.50 -7.82 -2.90
N LEU A 67 5.54 -6.99 -2.78
CA LEU A 67 6.18 -6.55 -1.54
C LEU A 67 6.23 -5.03 -1.53
N LEU A 68 5.69 -4.40 -0.49
CA LEU A 68 5.74 -2.95 -0.29
C LEU A 68 6.74 -2.59 0.80
N HIS A 69 7.64 -1.64 0.51
CA HIS A 69 8.56 -1.02 1.46
C HIS A 69 8.40 0.50 1.41
N PHE A 70 8.16 1.20 2.54
CA PHE A 70 7.84 2.63 2.50
C PHE A 70 8.36 3.47 3.68
N ASP A 71 8.73 2.88 4.83
CA ASP A 71 9.15 3.63 6.03
C ASP A 71 10.55 3.28 6.53
N GLY A 72 11.37 2.70 5.65
CA GLY A 72 12.76 2.34 5.94
C GLY A 72 12.94 1.15 6.87
N ALA A 73 11.90 0.70 7.56
CA ALA A 73 11.99 -0.31 8.60
C ALA A 73 11.32 -1.64 8.23
N ARG A 74 10.33 -1.62 7.32
CA ARG A 74 9.45 -2.77 7.09
C ARG A 74 9.17 -3.02 5.63
N THR A 75 9.12 -4.30 5.30
CA THR A 75 8.58 -4.78 4.05
C THR A 75 7.32 -5.58 4.34
N LEU A 76 6.25 -5.29 3.62
CA LEU A 76 4.93 -5.86 3.81
C LEU A 76 4.52 -6.68 2.61
N TYR A 77 3.96 -7.86 2.83
CA TYR A 77 3.31 -8.62 1.77
C TYR A 77 2.08 -7.87 1.27
N VAL A 78 1.89 -7.86 -0.05
CA VAL A 78 0.70 -7.34 -0.70
C VAL A 78 -0.05 -8.49 -1.37
N CYS A 79 -1.32 -8.65 -1.02
CA CYS A 79 -2.23 -9.62 -1.62
C CYS A 79 -3.27 -8.89 -2.48
N GLN A 80 -3.92 -9.61 -3.42
CA GLN A 80 -5.08 -9.12 -4.14
C GLN A 80 -6.12 -10.24 -4.19
N GLY A 81 -7.22 -10.06 -3.46
CA GLY A 81 -8.34 -10.98 -3.44
C GLY A 81 -9.32 -10.72 -4.58
N ALA A 82 -10.37 -11.54 -4.63
CA ALA A 82 -11.50 -11.33 -5.55
C ALA A 82 -12.37 -10.12 -5.17
N ASP A 83 -12.23 -9.63 -3.93
CA ASP A 83 -12.94 -8.48 -3.37
C ASP A 83 -12.02 -7.66 -2.46
N ASN A 84 -12.52 -6.53 -1.95
CA ASN A 84 -11.81 -5.65 -1.04
C ASN A 84 -12.14 -5.92 0.45
N ASP A 85 -12.77 -7.04 0.78
CA ASP A 85 -13.22 -7.38 2.15
C ASP A 85 -12.41 -8.50 2.78
N TYR A 86 -12.04 -9.54 2.03
CA TYR A 86 -11.38 -10.74 2.56
C TYR A 86 -10.12 -10.41 3.37
N TYR A 87 -9.16 -9.69 2.78
CA TYR A 87 -7.88 -9.35 3.42
C TYR A 87 -7.98 -8.27 4.50
N ARG A 88 -9.15 -7.72 4.74
CA ARG A 88 -9.38 -6.85 5.92
C ARG A 88 -9.33 -7.62 7.24
N THR A 89 -9.61 -8.93 7.19
CA THR A 89 -9.71 -9.78 8.38
C THR A 89 -8.98 -11.11 8.25
N HIS A 90 -8.21 -11.31 7.17
CA HIS A 90 -7.45 -12.54 6.94
C HIS A 90 -5.98 -12.22 6.70
N ARG A 91 -5.12 -13.13 7.16
CA ARG A 91 -3.67 -13.09 7.02
C ARG A 91 -3.23 -13.70 5.69
N PHE A 92 -1.91 -13.64 5.47
CA PHE A 92 -1.27 -14.23 4.29
C PHE A 92 -1.51 -15.74 4.17
N ASP A 93 -1.57 -16.46 5.28
CA ASP A 93 -1.85 -17.90 5.34
C ASP A 93 -3.35 -18.26 5.30
N GLY A 94 -4.22 -17.26 5.14
CA GLY A 94 -5.67 -17.43 5.12
C GLY A 94 -6.32 -17.54 6.50
N SER A 95 -5.56 -17.46 7.59
CA SER A 95 -6.13 -17.46 8.93
C SER A 95 -6.80 -16.11 9.26
N GLU A 96 -7.87 -16.16 10.08
CA GLU A 96 -8.53 -14.94 10.54
C GLU A 96 -7.65 -14.13 11.51
N ASP A 97 -7.52 -12.84 11.25
CA ASP A 97 -6.87 -11.88 12.14
C ASP A 97 -7.48 -10.48 11.93
N PRO A 98 -7.93 -9.80 13.00
CA PRO A 98 -8.45 -8.43 12.90
C PRO A 98 -7.45 -7.40 12.34
N ALA A 99 -6.14 -7.70 12.32
CA ALA A 99 -5.13 -6.86 11.71
C ALA A 99 -5.09 -7.00 10.17
N GLY A 100 -5.69 -8.03 9.61
CA GLY A 100 -5.73 -8.29 8.18
C GLY A 100 -4.37 -8.27 7.50
N MET A 101 -4.36 -7.93 6.21
CA MET A 101 -3.16 -7.75 5.37
C MET A 101 -3.13 -6.37 4.73
N ILE A 102 -1.99 -6.05 4.08
CA ILE A 102 -2.00 -5.04 3.02
C ILE A 102 -2.53 -5.72 1.76
N PHE A 103 -3.48 -5.09 1.12
CA PHE A 103 -4.07 -5.64 -0.10
C PHE A 103 -4.30 -4.58 -1.17
N MET A 104 -4.16 -5.01 -2.42
CA MET A 104 -4.42 -4.20 -3.60
C MET A 104 -5.92 -4.23 -3.89
N ASP A 105 -6.47 -3.11 -4.32
CA ASP A 105 -7.86 -3.02 -4.78
C ASP A 105 -8.12 -4.08 -5.86
N CYS A 106 -9.21 -4.82 -5.71
CA CYS A 106 -9.57 -5.93 -6.61
C CYS A 106 -9.80 -5.46 -8.06
N ARG A 107 -10.08 -4.17 -8.28
CA ARG A 107 -10.24 -3.56 -9.61
C ARG A 107 -8.91 -3.26 -10.30
N CYS A 108 -7.81 -3.16 -9.54
CA CYS A 108 -6.48 -2.90 -10.11
C CYS A 108 -6.00 -4.08 -10.96
N SER A 109 -5.29 -3.77 -12.03
CA SER A 109 -4.60 -4.75 -12.88
C SER A 109 -3.11 -4.45 -12.95
N LEU A 110 -2.29 -5.51 -12.93
CA LEU A 110 -0.85 -5.42 -13.18
C LEU A 110 -0.53 -5.58 -14.68
N ARG A 111 -1.45 -6.21 -15.46
CA ARG A 111 -1.32 -6.36 -16.92
C ARG A 111 -2.70 -6.43 -17.61
N PRO A 112 -3.04 -5.46 -18.49
CA PRO A 112 -2.35 -4.17 -18.58
C PRO A 112 -2.33 -3.48 -17.23
N ARG A 113 -1.28 -2.72 -16.94
CA ARG A 113 -1.16 -2.05 -15.65
C ARG A 113 -2.14 -0.89 -15.57
N SER A 114 -2.89 -0.83 -14.48
CA SER A 114 -3.72 0.34 -14.14
C SER A 114 -2.86 1.59 -13.90
N ASP A 115 -3.39 2.77 -14.24
CA ASP A 115 -2.70 4.05 -14.05
C ASP A 115 -2.38 4.30 -12.57
N ASN A 116 -3.30 3.90 -11.66
CA ASN A 116 -3.15 4.04 -10.21
C ASN A 116 -3.36 2.69 -9.52
N LEU A 117 -2.32 2.14 -8.89
CA LEU A 117 -2.45 0.99 -8.01
C LEU A 117 -2.84 1.45 -6.61
N ILE A 118 -3.90 0.88 -6.04
CA ILE A 118 -4.40 1.28 -4.74
C ILE A 118 -4.19 0.16 -3.73
N LEU A 119 -3.51 0.50 -2.64
CA LEU A 119 -3.23 -0.42 -1.55
C LEU A 119 -3.97 0.02 -0.29
N TYR A 120 -4.63 -0.91 0.34
CA TYR A 120 -5.33 -0.74 1.61
C TYR A 120 -4.63 -1.47 2.75
N GLY A 121 -4.74 -0.94 3.94
CA GLY A 121 -4.24 -1.58 5.15
C GLY A 121 -4.78 -0.94 6.43
N HIS A 122 -4.83 -1.71 7.52
CA HIS A 122 -5.28 -1.19 8.81
C HIS A 122 -4.27 -0.25 9.46
N ASN A 123 -4.78 0.82 10.09
CA ASN A 123 -4.01 1.69 10.97
C ASN A 123 -3.83 1.04 12.35
N MET A 124 -2.84 0.18 12.50
CA MET A 124 -2.62 -0.55 13.74
C MET A 124 -1.87 0.31 14.77
N LYS A 125 -2.37 0.35 16.02
CA LYS A 125 -1.76 1.13 17.11
C LYS A 125 -0.33 0.70 17.46
N ASN A 126 0.02 -0.56 17.21
CA ASN A 126 1.38 -1.09 17.39
C ASN A 126 2.32 -0.74 16.23
N GLY A 127 1.85 0.04 15.25
CA GLY A 127 2.61 0.45 14.08
C GLY A 127 2.70 -0.60 12.97
N SER A 128 2.16 -1.81 13.12
CA SER A 128 2.11 -2.81 12.04
C SER A 128 1.12 -2.39 10.95
N ARG A 129 1.18 -3.06 9.80
CA ARG A 129 0.42 -2.74 8.59
C ARG A 129 0.67 -1.27 8.19
N PHE A 130 -0.37 -0.44 8.04
CA PHE A 130 -0.24 1.00 7.77
C PHE A 130 -0.27 1.88 9.02
N GLY A 131 0.02 1.31 10.21
CA GLY A 131 0.04 2.07 11.46
C GLY A 131 1.10 3.18 11.52
N THR A 132 2.16 3.09 10.70
CA THR A 132 3.19 4.14 10.58
C THR A 132 2.89 5.17 9.49
N LEU A 133 1.90 4.93 8.60
CA LEU A 133 1.60 5.80 7.47
C LEU A 133 1.30 7.25 7.90
N LYS A 134 0.72 7.45 9.09
CA LYS A 134 0.47 8.78 9.65
C LYS A 134 1.73 9.62 9.90
N ARG A 135 2.92 9.01 9.96
CA ARG A 135 4.18 9.76 10.13
C ARG A 135 4.50 10.64 8.92
N PHE A 136 3.98 10.26 7.75
CA PHE A 136 4.14 11.03 6.50
C PHE A 136 3.33 12.33 6.46
N GLU A 137 2.52 12.63 7.50
CA GLU A 137 1.95 13.94 7.74
C GLU A 137 3.00 14.98 8.18
N ALA A 138 4.21 14.54 8.56
CA ALA A 138 5.34 15.39 8.94
C ALA A 138 6.37 15.46 7.80
N ALA A 139 6.77 16.68 7.43
CA ALA A 139 7.75 16.90 6.36
C ALA A 139 9.10 16.24 6.65
N GLU A 140 9.51 16.20 7.91
CA GLU A 140 10.76 15.58 8.34
C GLU A 140 10.79 14.08 8.00
N HIS A 141 9.64 13.39 8.17
CA HIS A 141 9.55 11.96 7.86
C HIS A 141 9.58 11.69 6.35
N LEU A 142 8.96 12.56 5.53
CA LEU A 142 9.06 12.51 4.08
C LEU A 142 10.50 12.73 3.58
N ILE A 143 11.28 13.58 4.24
CA ILE A 143 12.69 13.80 3.91
C ILE A 143 13.54 12.59 4.31
N GLU A 144 13.25 11.98 5.44
CA GLU A 144 13.98 10.79 5.93
C GLU A 144 13.67 9.54 5.08
N PHE A 145 12.41 9.38 4.63
CA PHE A 145 11.92 8.23 3.85
C PHE A 145 11.21 8.68 2.57
N PRO A 146 11.95 9.26 1.61
CA PRO A 146 11.34 9.86 0.41
C PRO A 146 10.87 8.84 -0.62
N ILE A 147 11.29 7.57 -0.50
CA ILE A 147 11.04 6.54 -1.50
C ILE A 147 10.16 5.44 -0.93
N PHE A 148 9.11 5.12 -1.66
CA PHE A 148 8.26 3.95 -1.48
C PHE A 148 8.59 2.97 -2.60
N GLN A 149 8.91 1.74 -2.28
CA GLN A 149 9.24 0.71 -3.26
C GLN A 149 8.15 -0.36 -3.28
N LEU A 150 7.61 -0.63 -4.45
CA LEU A 150 6.71 -1.75 -4.69
C LEU A 150 7.39 -2.75 -5.65
N ALA A 151 7.75 -3.91 -5.12
CA ALA A 151 8.13 -5.05 -5.95
C ALA A 151 6.84 -5.83 -6.27
N GLU A 152 6.34 -5.68 -7.47
CA GLU A 152 5.16 -6.39 -7.96
C GLU A 152 5.55 -7.66 -8.74
N ARG A 153 4.57 -8.37 -9.30
CA ARG A 153 4.84 -9.64 -9.99
C ARG A 153 5.90 -9.55 -11.09
N TYR A 154 5.99 -8.43 -11.77
CA TYR A 154 6.76 -8.31 -13.01
C TYR A 154 7.92 -7.33 -12.93
N GLU A 155 7.87 -6.36 -12.04
CA GLU A 155 8.87 -5.30 -11.91
C GLU A 155 8.95 -4.79 -10.47
N THR A 156 10.05 -4.12 -10.16
CA THR A 156 10.21 -3.36 -8.91
C THR A 156 10.26 -1.88 -9.26
N VAL A 157 9.36 -1.11 -8.68
CA VAL A 157 9.20 0.32 -9.00
C VAL A 157 9.37 1.14 -7.73
N ASP A 158 10.17 2.19 -7.83
CA ASP A 158 10.32 3.20 -6.80
C ASP A 158 9.33 4.35 -7.04
N TYR A 159 8.73 4.84 -5.97
CA TYR A 159 7.73 5.90 -5.99
C TYR A 159 8.12 7.01 -5.03
N VAL A 160 7.80 8.26 -5.39
CA VAL A 160 7.90 9.41 -4.51
C VAL A 160 6.52 9.89 -4.10
N PRO A 161 6.25 10.16 -2.81
CA PRO A 161 5.02 10.81 -2.39
C PRO A 161 4.83 12.16 -3.08
N ILE A 162 3.60 12.45 -3.52
CA ILE A 162 3.21 13.73 -4.11
C ILE A 162 2.13 14.43 -3.29
N ALA A 163 1.37 13.69 -2.49
CA ALA A 163 0.37 14.26 -1.58
C ALA A 163 0.11 13.32 -0.39
N VAL A 164 -0.20 13.90 0.76
CA VAL A 164 -0.69 13.23 1.97
C VAL A 164 -1.90 13.98 2.46
N PHE A 165 -3.05 13.34 2.58
CA PHE A 165 -4.29 14.03 2.94
C PHE A 165 -5.28 13.14 3.68
N HIS A 166 -6.27 13.79 4.28
CA HIS A 166 -7.42 13.15 4.91
C HIS A 166 -8.66 13.23 4.02
N THR A 167 -9.44 12.17 4.04
CA THR A 167 -10.75 12.10 3.42
C THR A 167 -11.66 11.17 4.24
N THR A 168 -12.85 10.94 3.80
CA THR A 168 -13.81 9.99 4.39
C THR A 168 -14.21 8.93 3.36
N ALA A 169 -14.67 7.79 3.84
CA ALA A 169 -15.30 6.77 3.00
C ALA A 169 -16.81 6.99 2.84
N ASP A 170 -17.37 8.03 3.47
CA ASP A 170 -18.78 8.38 3.39
C ASP A 170 -18.99 9.42 2.26
N PRO A 171 -19.65 9.04 1.15
CA PRO A 171 -19.88 9.96 0.02
C PRO A 171 -20.75 11.18 0.35
N ASP A 172 -21.55 11.10 1.42
CA ASP A 172 -22.42 12.17 1.87
C ASP A 172 -21.70 13.19 2.78
N ASP A 173 -20.47 12.90 3.20
CA ASP A 173 -19.63 13.80 3.98
C ASP A 173 -18.94 14.82 3.07
N GLY A 174 -19.00 16.10 3.40
CA GLY A 174 -18.35 17.19 2.63
C GLY A 174 -16.83 17.09 2.51
N ALA A 175 -16.18 16.25 3.32
CA ALA A 175 -14.76 15.94 3.21
C ALA A 175 -14.45 14.80 2.22
N TYR A 176 -15.48 14.16 1.66
CA TYR A 176 -15.31 13.05 0.73
C TYR A 176 -14.54 13.46 -0.52
N PHE A 177 -13.66 12.55 -0.94
CA PHE A 177 -12.96 12.58 -2.22
C PHE A 177 -12.74 11.15 -2.70
N ALA A 178 -13.15 10.87 -3.93
CA ALA A 178 -12.95 9.57 -4.58
C ALA A 178 -11.49 9.37 -4.98
N PHE A 179 -10.62 9.17 -3.98
CA PHE A 179 -9.18 8.97 -4.17
C PHE A 179 -8.85 7.65 -4.89
N ASP A 180 -9.81 6.75 -4.97
CA ASP A 180 -9.67 5.37 -5.47
C ASP A 180 -10.00 5.24 -6.97
N GLN A 181 -9.74 6.29 -7.74
CA GLN A 181 -9.77 6.24 -9.20
C GLN A 181 -8.61 5.40 -9.70
N ILE A 182 -8.91 4.35 -10.48
CA ILE A 182 -7.93 3.35 -10.94
C ILE A 182 -7.27 3.80 -12.24
N ASP A 183 -8.08 4.21 -13.23
CA ASP A 183 -7.64 4.60 -14.55
C ASP A 183 -8.21 5.99 -14.90
N PHE A 184 -7.54 6.71 -15.78
CA PHE A 184 -7.93 8.05 -16.19
C PHE A 184 -8.32 8.08 -17.67
N ALA A 185 -9.46 8.71 -17.96
CA ALA A 185 -10.00 8.74 -19.32
C ALA A 185 -9.11 9.53 -20.30
N ASP A 186 -8.49 10.60 -19.81
CA ASP A 186 -7.62 11.49 -20.57
C ASP A 186 -6.75 12.36 -19.65
N ALA A 187 -5.92 13.22 -20.27
CA ALA A 187 -5.05 14.14 -19.53
C ALA A 187 -5.83 15.13 -18.64
N ALA A 188 -7.00 15.59 -19.07
CA ALA A 188 -7.79 16.53 -18.29
C ALA A 188 -8.39 15.88 -17.03
N ASP A 189 -8.76 14.60 -17.14
CA ASP A 189 -9.24 13.80 -16.00
C ASP A 189 -8.10 13.56 -15.00
N PHE A 190 -6.93 13.16 -15.48
CA PHE A 190 -5.73 12.99 -14.65
C PHE A 190 -5.31 14.29 -13.95
N ASP A 191 -5.20 15.40 -14.68
CA ASP A 191 -4.77 16.69 -14.14
C ASP A 191 -5.75 17.19 -13.06
N ARG A 192 -7.05 16.95 -13.25
CA ARG A 192 -8.09 17.29 -12.26
C ARG A 192 -7.91 16.49 -10.98
N TYR A 193 -7.65 15.17 -11.08
CA TYR A 193 -7.34 14.30 -9.94
C TYR A 193 -6.08 14.78 -9.21
N ILE A 194 -4.99 15.03 -9.92
CA ILE A 194 -3.72 15.51 -9.32
C ILE A 194 -3.90 16.88 -8.66
N ALA A 195 -4.61 17.81 -9.29
CA ALA A 195 -4.89 19.12 -8.69
C ALA A 195 -5.66 18.98 -7.36
N GLU A 196 -6.65 18.09 -7.29
CA GLU A 196 -7.44 17.86 -6.10
C GLU A 196 -6.61 17.21 -4.98
N VAL A 197 -5.81 16.17 -5.28
CA VAL A 197 -4.94 15.53 -4.26
C VAL A 197 -3.88 16.51 -3.74
N LYS A 198 -3.33 17.37 -4.60
CA LYS A 198 -2.37 18.40 -4.21
C LYS A 198 -3.01 19.47 -3.33
N CYS A 199 -4.22 19.92 -3.66
CA CYS A 199 -4.97 20.92 -2.88
C CYS A 199 -5.30 20.41 -1.47
N ARG A 200 -5.57 19.11 -1.32
CA ARG A 200 -5.90 18.48 -0.03
C ARG A 200 -4.69 18.13 0.80
N SER A 201 -3.49 18.15 0.23
CA SER A 201 -2.29 17.71 0.95
C SER A 201 -2.04 18.54 2.20
N VAL A 202 -1.88 17.86 3.34
CA VAL A 202 -1.55 18.47 4.64
C VAL A 202 -0.07 18.81 4.78
N VAL A 203 0.76 18.33 3.84
CA VAL A 203 2.20 18.61 3.77
C VAL A 203 2.50 19.21 2.41
N ASP A 204 3.32 20.24 2.39
CA ASP A 204 3.84 20.79 1.13
C ASP A 204 4.91 19.86 0.54
N ILE A 205 4.57 19.21 -0.57
CA ILE A 205 5.45 18.30 -1.29
C ILE A 205 5.65 18.88 -2.70
N PRO A 206 6.88 19.29 -3.06
CA PRO A 206 7.15 19.91 -4.38
C PRO A 206 6.89 18.96 -5.56
N ALA A 207 7.08 17.64 -5.36
CA ALA A 207 6.85 16.65 -6.39
C ALA A 207 5.39 16.68 -6.87
N GLY A 208 5.18 16.55 -8.17
CA GLY A 208 3.88 16.42 -8.83
C GLY A 208 3.84 15.19 -9.73
N ALA A 209 2.79 15.07 -10.53
CA ALA A 209 2.64 14.05 -11.56
C ALA A 209 2.04 14.68 -12.83
N ALA A 210 2.31 14.07 -13.99
CA ALA A 210 1.76 14.45 -15.28
C ALA A 210 1.06 13.24 -15.92
N TYR A 211 0.13 13.47 -16.82
CA TYR A 211 -0.57 12.41 -17.52
C TYR A 211 0.40 11.42 -18.16
N GLY A 212 0.15 10.13 -17.94
CA GLY A 212 1.04 9.03 -18.31
C GLY A 212 2.00 8.60 -17.20
N ASP A 213 2.13 9.35 -16.10
CA ASP A 213 2.84 8.88 -14.92
C ASP A 213 2.02 7.76 -14.23
N ARG A 214 2.73 6.75 -13.73
CA ARG A 214 2.13 5.68 -12.93
C ARG A 214 1.97 6.12 -11.48
N LEU A 215 0.81 5.90 -10.90
CA LEU A 215 0.53 6.23 -9.51
C LEU A 215 0.50 4.98 -8.62
N LEU A 216 0.77 5.22 -7.33
CA LEU A 216 0.57 4.29 -6.23
C LEU A 216 -0.12 5.06 -5.09
N THR A 217 -1.29 4.59 -4.69
CA THR A 217 -2.06 5.19 -3.59
C THR A 217 -2.14 4.24 -2.41
N LEU A 218 -1.73 4.70 -1.23
CA LEU A 218 -1.85 3.96 0.02
C LEU A 218 -2.96 4.59 0.86
N ALA A 219 -3.91 3.78 1.32
CA ALA A 219 -5.04 4.26 2.11
C ALA A 219 -5.25 3.42 3.38
N THR A 220 -5.45 4.10 4.51
CA THR A 220 -5.75 3.46 5.79
C THR A 220 -6.82 4.20 6.57
N CYS A 221 -7.46 3.52 7.53
CA CYS A 221 -8.43 4.18 8.41
C CYS A 221 -7.75 5.29 9.24
N HIS A 222 -8.36 6.46 9.29
CA HIS A 222 -7.94 7.54 10.18
C HIS A 222 -8.55 7.37 11.56
N SER A 223 -7.72 7.35 12.62
CA SER A 223 -8.14 7.00 13.98
C SER A 223 -8.97 8.07 14.72
N GLY A 224 -9.10 9.26 14.15
CA GLY A 224 -9.79 10.39 14.77
C GLY A 224 -11.20 10.68 14.25
N GLN A 225 -11.65 10.00 13.21
CA GLN A 225 -12.94 10.26 12.55
C GLN A 225 -13.60 8.95 12.12
N ALA A 226 -14.91 8.82 12.40
CA ALA A 226 -15.69 7.73 11.86
C ALA A 226 -15.61 7.75 10.33
N HIS A 227 -15.33 6.61 9.71
CA HIS A 227 -15.10 6.48 8.26
C HIS A 227 -13.90 7.26 7.69
N GLY A 228 -13.12 7.99 8.52
CA GLY A 228 -11.95 8.75 8.08
C GLY A 228 -10.90 7.85 7.42
N ARG A 229 -10.23 8.42 6.40
CA ARG A 229 -9.12 7.81 5.68
C ARG A 229 -7.92 8.76 5.68
N LEU A 230 -6.74 8.20 5.92
CA LEU A 230 -5.47 8.85 5.58
C LEU A 230 -5.00 8.25 4.27
N VAL A 231 -4.65 9.09 3.32
CA VAL A 231 -4.25 8.72 1.96
C VAL A 231 -2.88 9.33 1.65
N VAL A 232 -1.99 8.51 1.10
CA VAL A 232 -0.72 8.95 0.52
C VAL A 232 -0.74 8.58 -0.96
N VAL A 233 -0.61 9.57 -1.82
CA VAL A 233 -0.50 9.37 -3.28
C VAL A 233 0.95 9.56 -3.68
N CYS A 234 1.47 8.60 -4.44
CA CYS A 234 2.85 8.58 -4.90
C CYS A 234 2.90 8.47 -6.43
N ARG A 235 3.96 9.02 -7.03
CA ARG A 235 4.28 8.90 -8.45
C ARG A 235 5.50 8.02 -8.64
N ALA A 236 5.48 7.14 -9.64
CA ALA A 236 6.62 6.30 -10.00
C ALA A 236 7.83 7.14 -10.44
N ILE A 237 9.03 6.70 -10.04
CA ILE A 237 10.29 7.13 -10.62
C ILE A 237 10.60 6.12 -11.71
N LEU A 238 10.44 6.51 -12.97
CA LEU A 238 10.81 5.67 -14.10
C LEU A 238 12.22 6.08 -14.53
N ASP A 239 13.16 5.14 -14.48
CA ASP A 239 14.49 5.33 -15.02
C ASP A 239 14.40 5.43 -16.56
N GLY A 240 14.62 6.60 -17.10
CA GLY A 240 14.80 6.79 -18.53
C GLY A 240 13.76 7.66 -19.21
N GLY A 241 14.13 8.92 -19.49
CA GLY A 241 13.69 9.66 -20.65
C GLY A 241 12.55 10.64 -20.49
N ARG A 242 12.73 11.64 -19.64
CA ARG A 242 12.40 13.00 -20.06
C ARG A 242 13.72 13.76 -20.17
N GLU A 243 14.40 13.59 -21.33
CA GLU A 243 15.22 14.67 -21.85
C GLU A 243 14.25 15.80 -22.16
N GLU A 244 14.61 17.00 -21.72
CA GLU A 244 13.88 18.26 -21.79
C GLU A 244 13.32 18.59 -23.18
#